data_bc40d0a8d35ef2796d8f806398d4713d
#
_entry.id   bc40d0a8d35ef2796d8f806398d4713d
#
_cell.length_a   1.000
_cell.length_b   1.000
_cell.length_c   1.000
_cell.angle_alpha   90.00
_cell.angle_beta   90.00
_cell.angle_gamma   90.00
#
_symmetry.space_group_name_H-M   'P 1'
#
loop_
_entity.id
_entity.type
_entity.pdbx_description
1 polymer ?
#
loop_
_entity_poly.entity_id
_entity_poly.type
_entity_poly.pdbx_seq_one_letter_code
_entity_poly.pdbx_strand_id
1 'polypeptide(L)'
;MQSNITKTEVLALNVTAEERIMYSVMKAVYDSGIPISFKGSMVLKACLFEAGFLDETRHTVDIDANWNTDTPPTAEQMVESLQRAINRGGMDFEVRLYRMYGEKRSAGFELVDRNTDEILFTMDVDVNRPITPTQIYEVDGSCFRGVSPLQMIADKVAVESTDKVFRRIKDV
;
A
#
# COMPACT_ATOMS: atom_id res chain seq x y z
N MET A 1 -30.29 23.23 9.32
CA MET A 1 -30.13 22.09 8.36
C MET A 1 -28.75 21.51 8.51
N GLN A 2 -28.64 20.33 9.07
CA GLN A 2 -27.39 19.59 8.99
C GLN A 2 -27.30 19.05 7.58
N SER A 3 -26.32 19.51 6.79
CA SER A 3 -26.00 18.88 5.53
C SER A 3 -25.45 17.47 5.83
N ASN A 4 -26.15 16.44 5.44
CA ASN A 4 -25.67 15.07 5.49
C ASN A 4 -24.52 14.94 4.48
N ILE A 5 -23.29 15.16 4.93
CA ILE A 5 -22.09 14.90 4.13
C ILE A 5 -22.07 13.39 3.88
N THR A 6 -22.11 12.98 2.63
CA THR A 6 -22.06 11.56 2.27
C THR A 6 -20.68 10.99 2.57
N LYS A 7 -20.61 9.67 2.82
CA LYS A 7 -19.34 8.95 3.03
C LYS A 7 -18.35 9.23 1.88
N THR A 8 -18.87 9.36 0.66
CA THR A 8 -18.08 9.68 -0.53
C THR A 8 -17.49 11.10 -0.48
N GLU A 9 -18.26 12.09 -0.03
CA GLU A 9 -17.79 13.47 0.10
C GLU A 9 -16.71 13.61 1.16
N VAL A 10 -16.86 12.91 2.28
CA VAL A 10 -15.85 12.91 3.35
C VAL A 10 -14.56 12.24 2.89
N LEU A 11 -14.65 11.12 2.16
CA LEU A 11 -13.50 10.45 1.54
C LEU A 11 -12.80 11.39 0.56
N ALA A 12 -13.54 12.13 -0.25
CA ALA A 12 -12.98 13.10 -1.21
C ALA A 12 -12.18 14.22 -0.53
N LEU A 13 -12.55 14.61 0.69
CA LEU A 13 -11.84 15.65 1.45
C LEU A 13 -10.58 15.15 2.15
N ASN A 14 -10.52 13.86 2.50
CA ASN A 14 -9.45 13.28 3.33
C ASN A 14 -8.44 12.44 2.55
N VAL A 15 -8.66 12.21 1.27
CA VAL A 15 -7.75 11.49 0.38
C VAL A 15 -7.13 12.48 -0.60
N THR A 16 -5.80 12.58 -0.61
CA THR A 16 -5.09 13.44 -1.57
C THR A 16 -5.18 12.87 -2.99
N ALA A 17 -4.86 13.70 -3.99
CA ALA A 17 -4.80 13.25 -5.38
C ALA A 17 -3.76 12.12 -5.56
N GLU A 18 -2.61 12.25 -4.91
CA GLU A 18 -1.54 11.23 -4.91
C GLU A 18 -2.02 9.93 -4.27
N GLU A 19 -2.70 10.00 -3.14
CA GLU A 19 -3.24 8.81 -2.47
C GLU A 19 -4.31 8.12 -3.31
N ARG A 20 -5.12 8.84 -4.07
CA ARG A 20 -6.08 8.25 -5.02
C ARG A 20 -5.39 7.45 -6.10
N ILE A 21 -4.29 7.96 -6.64
CA ILE A 21 -3.46 7.22 -7.61
C ILE A 21 -2.90 5.96 -6.96
N MET A 22 -2.40 6.05 -5.72
CA MET A 22 -1.89 4.90 -4.97
C MET A 22 -2.98 3.83 -4.76
N TYR A 23 -4.18 4.21 -4.33
CA TYR A 23 -5.30 3.27 -4.21
C TYR A 23 -5.73 2.67 -5.56
N SER A 24 -5.66 3.44 -6.64
CA SER A 24 -5.94 2.94 -7.99
C SER A 24 -4.91 1.88 -8.42
N VAL A 25 -3.64 2.07 -8.08
CA VAL A 25 -2.59 1.06 -8.32
C VAL A 25 -2.83 -0.20 -7.48
N MET A 26 -3.17 -0.03 -6.20
CA MET A 26 -3.50 -1.16 -5.32
C MET A 26 -4.69 -1.96 -5.86
N LYS A 27 -5.72 -1.28 -6.35
CA LYS A 27 -6.87 -1.91 -7.03
C LYS A 27 -6.44 -2.68 -8.27
N ALA A 28 -5.63 -2.10 -9.13
CA ALA A 28 -5.17 -2.75 -10.36
C ALA A 28 -4.35 -4.02 -10.06
N VAL A 29 -3.52 -3.99 -9.04
CA VAL A 29 -2.77 -5.15 -8.55
C VAL A 29 -3.72 -6.24 -8.05
N TYR A 30 -4.71 -5.89 -7.26
CA TYR A 30 -5.71 -6.81 -6.76
C TYR A 30 -6.54 -7.43 -7.88
N ASP A 31 -7.05 -6.62 -8.80
CA ASP A 31 -7.87 -7.05 -9.94
C ASP A 31 -7.09 -7.98 -10.89
N SER A 32 -5.78 -7.85 -10.94
CA SER A 32 -4.91 -8.71 -11.76
C SER A 32 -4.61 -10.07 -11.14
N GLY A 33 -5.10 -10.33 -9.93
CA GLY A 33 -4.89 -11.60 -9.24
C GLY A 33 -3.45 -11.83 -8.73
N ILE A 34 -2.65 -10.78 -8.63
CA ILE A 34 -1.30 -10.86 -8.08
C ILE A 34 -1.41 -11.17 -6.58
N PRO A 35 -0.67 -12.17 -6.06
CA PRO A 35 -0.78 -12.61 -4.66
C PRO A 35 -0.06 -11.64 -3.70
N ILE A 36 -0.50 -10.40 -3.69
CA ILE A 36 -0.01 -9.35 -2.82
C ILE A 36 -1.05 -9.00 -1.77
N SER A 37 -0.63 -8.85 -0.53
CA SER A 37 -1.39 -8.18 0.51
C SER A 37 -0.69 -6.87 0.90
N PHE A 38 -1.45 -5.79 0.89
CA PHE A 38 -0.95 -4.48 1.29
C PHE A 38 -0.91 -4.34 2.81
N LYS A 39 -0.03 -3.50 3.30
CA LYS A 39 0.16 -3.18 4.72
C LYS A 39 0.55 -1.72 4.89
N GLY A 40 0.83 -1.32 6.12
CA GLY A 40 1.34 0.03 6.42
C GLY A 40 0.28 1.12 6.38
N SER A 41 0.72 2.35 6.11
CA SER A 41 -0.12 3.55 6.25
C SER A 41 -1.36 3.58 5.37
N MET A 42 -1.28 3.06 4.14
CA MET A 42 -2.42 3.03 3.21
C MET A 42 -3.55 2.14 3.73
N VAL A 43 -3.18 0.98 4.28
CA VAL A 43 -4.15 0.05 4.87
C VAL A 43 -4.69 0.56 6.20
N LEU A 44 -3.85 1.16 7.02
CA LEU A 44 -4.27 1.79 8.27
C LEU A 44 -5.31 2.90 8.00
N LYS A 45 -5.07 3.72 6.99
CA LYS A 45 -6.00 4.76 6.57
C LYS A 45 -7.35 4.17 6.16
N ALA A 46 -7.35 3.07 5.39
CA ALA A 46 -8.57 2.37 5.01
C ALA A 46 -9.32 1.81 6.24
N CYS A 47 -8.62 1.25 7.20
CA CYS A 47 -9.21 0.78 8.47
C CYS A 47 -9.87 1.92 9.24
N LEU A 48 -9.22 3.06 9.34
CA LEU A 48 -9.76 4.23 10.03
C LEU A 48 -11.03 4.74 9.35
N PHE A 49 -11.07 4.78 8.02
CA PHE A 49 -12.28 5.13 7.28
C PHE A 49 -13.43 4.17 7.54
N GLU A 50 -13.18 2.86 7.53
CA GLU A 50 -14.20 1.86 7.83
C GLU A 50 -14.74 1.98 9.26
N ALA A 51 -13.91 2.37 10.21
CA ALA A 51 -14.27 2.60 11.61
C ALA A 51 -14.94 3.97 11.85
N GLY A 52 -15.07 4.81 10.82
CA GLY A 52 -15.67 6.13 10.91
C GLY A 52 -14.74 7.25 11.39
N PHE A 53 -13.46 6.99 11.51
CA PHE A 53 -12.44 8.01 11.82
C PHE A 53 -12.01 8.69 10.55
N LEU A 54 -12.53 9.88 10.29
CA LEU A 54 -12.35 10.61 9.03
C LEU A 54 -11.37 11.77 9.14
N ASP A 55 -10.97 12.11 10.36
CA ASP A 55 -10.12 13.26 10.65
C ASP A 55 -8.66 12.84 10.87
N GLU A 56 -7.74 13.69 10.43
CA GLU A 56 -6.32 13.68 10.79
C GLU A 56 -5.52 12.47 10.35
N THR A 57 -5.89 11.80 9.27
CA THR A 57 -5.05 10.75 8.73
C THR A 57 -3.80 11.35 8.08
N ARG A 58 -2.65 10.88 8.55
CA ARG A 58 -1.35 11.27 7.99
C ARG A 58 -1.30 10.91 6.50
N HIS A 59 -0.90 11.86 5.68
CA HIS A 59 -0.63 11.60 4.25
C HIS A 59 0.61 10.71 4.10
N THR A 60 0.55 9.81 3.14
CA THR A 60 1.64 8.88 2.85
C THR A 60 2.05 8.97 1.39
N VAL A 61 3.30 8.64 1.13
CA VAL A 61 3.89 8.64 -0.22
C VAL A 61 4.45 7.26 -0.60
N ASP A 62 4.26 6.26 0.26
CA ASP A 62 4.79 4.93 0.07
C ASP A 62 3.69 3.87 0.21
N ILE A 63 3.76 2.85 -0.63
CA ILE A 63 2.95 1.64 -0.52
C ILE A 63 3.83 0.52 0.03
N ASP A 64 3.37 -0.15 1.08
CA ASP A 64 4.02 -1.34 1.63
C ASP A 64 3.17 -2.58 1.35
N ALA A 65 3.82 -3.67 0.98
CA ALA A 65 3.15 -4.91 0.63
C ALA A 65 3.98 -6.15 0.98
N ASN A 66 3.27 -7.28 1.07
CA ASN A 66 3.88 -8.61 1.15
C ASN A 66 3.50 -9.41 -0.10
N TRP A 67 4.47 -10.12 -0.66
CA TRP A 67 4.21 -11.11 -1.71
C TRP A 67 3.96 -12.48 -1.08
N ASN A 68 2.75 -12.98 -1.20
CA ASN A 68 2.26 -14.16 -0.47
C ASN A 68 2.37 -15.45 -1.29
N THR A 69 3.57 -15.87 -1.61
CA THR A 69 3.82 -17.16 -2.27
C THR A 69 4.97 -17.91 -1.60
N ASP A 70 4.92 -19.22 -1.62
CA ASP A 70 6.00 -20.07 -1.08
C ASP A 70 7.28 -19.93 -1.92
N THR A 71 7.12 -19.71 -3.21
CA THR A 71 8.23 -19.46 -4.13
C THR A 71 8.11 -18.05 -4.69
N PRO A 72 8.79 -17.07 -4.09
CA PRO A 72 8.69 -15.69 -4.56
C PRO A 72 9.34 -15.54 -5.94
N PRO A 73 8.76 -14.68 -6.81
CA PRO A 73 9.37 -14.35 -8.09
C PRO A 73 10.66 -13.54 -7.90
N THR A 74 11.42 -13.40 -8.96
CA THR A 74 12.54 -12.47 -8.99
C THR A 74 12.03 -11.02 -9.00
N ALA A 75 12.89 -10.06 -8.69
CA ALA A 75 12.53 -8.65 -8.74
C ALA A 75 12.08 -8.24 -10.15
N GLU A 76 12.73 -8.76 -11.18
CA GLU A 76 12.38 -8.51 -12.59
C GLU A 76 10.99 -9.06 -12.92
N GLN A 77 10.66 -10.26 -12.46
CA GLN A 77 9.33 -10.85 -12.62
C GLN A 77 8.25 -10.05 -11.88
N MET A 78 8.59 -9.47 -10.71
CA MET A 78 7.70 -8.55 -10.01
C MET A 78 7.43 -7.29 -10.82
N VAL A 79 8.48 -6.67 -11.41
CA VAL A 79 8.32 -5.52 -12.31
C VAL A 79 7.36 -5.83 -13.44
N GLU A 80 7.55 -6.96 -14.12
CA GLU A 80 6.67 -7.38 -15.23
C GLU A 80 5.22 -7.57 -14.78
N SER A 81 5.01 -8.19 -13.63
CA SER A 81 3.66 -8.44 -13.10
C SER A 81 2.96 -7.14 -12.70
N LEU A 82 3.67 -6.27 -12.00
CA LEU A 82 3.16 -4.95 -11.60
C LEU A 82 2.89 -4.06 -12.81
N GLN A 83 3.81 -4.06 -13.80
CA GLN A 83 3.64 -3.28 -15.02
C GLN A 83 2.41 -3.74 -15.81
N ARG A 84 2.19 -5.04 -15.93
CA ARG A 84 0.98 -5.57 -16.60
C ARG A 84 -0.30 -5.16 -15.87
N ALA A 85 -0.30 -5.19 -14.54
CA ALA A 85 -1.44 -4.76 -13.73
C ALA A 85 -1.78 -3.28 -13.96
N ILE A 86 -0.77 -2.43 -13.94
CA ILE A 86 -0.90 -0.98 -14.17
C ILE A 86 -1.42 -0.70 -15.58
N ASN A 87 -0.86 -1.37 -16.58
CA ASN A 87 -1.32 -1.22 -17.97
C ASN A 87 -2.79 -1.65 -18.13
N ARG A 88 -3.20 -2.76 -17.51
CA ARG A 88 -4.60 -3.21 -17.52
C ARG A 88 -5.53 -2.23 -16.81
N GLY A 89 -5.04 -1.56 -15.77
CA GLY A 89 -5.76 -0.51 -15.07
C GLY A 89 -5.91 0.79 -15.85
N GLY A 90 -5.33 0.88 -17.05
CA GLY A 90 -5.40 2.08 -17.90
C GLY A 90 -4.54 3.24 -17.42
N MET A 91 -3.58 2.97 -16.54
CA MET A 91 -2.68 3.99 -16.01
C MET A 91 -1.38 4.06 -16.82
N ASP A 92 -0.93 5.27 -17.13
CA ASP A 92 0.26 5.52 -17.94
C ASP A 92 1.51 5.71 -17.06
N PHE A 93 1.78 4.69 -16.24
CA PHE A 93 2.90 4.68 -15.31
C PHE A 93 3.90 3.58 -15.68
N GLU A 94 5.17 3.85 -15.42
CA GLU A 94 6.26 2.88 -15.53
C GLU A 94 6.67 2.40 -14.13
N VAL A 95 6.85 1.09 -14.00
CA VAL A 95 7.40 0.47 -12.77
C VAL A 95 8.88 0.27 -12.96
N ARG A 96 9.68 0.87 -12.09
CA ARG A 96 11.15 0.75 -12.09
C ARG A 96 11.61 0.12 -10.79
N LEU A 97 12.46 -0.90 -10.89
CA LEU A 97 13.17 -1.44 -9.74
C LEU A 97 14.26 -0.45 -9.34
N TYR A 98 14.23 0.07 -8.11
CA TYR A 98 15.26 1.00 -7.66
C TYR A 98 16.17 0.44 -6.57
N ARG A 99 15.71 -0.58 -5.81
CA ARG A 99 16.58 -1.29 -4.87
C ARG A 99 16.07 -2.68 -4.50
N MET A 100 17.00 -3.53 -4.08
CA MET A 100 16.74 -4.83 -3.48
C MET A 100 17.24 -4.82 -2.03
N TYR A 101 16.46 -5.41 -1.14
CA TYR A 101 16.80 -5.48 0.27
C TYR A 101 17.32 -6.87 0.64
N GLY A 102 18.56 -6.95 1.09
CA GLY A 102 19.16 -8.12 1.70
C GLY A 102 19.17 -9.38 0.84
N GLU A 103 19.55 -10.49 1.44
CA GLU A 103 19.61 -11.81 0.80
C GLU A 103 18.23 -12.39 0.47
N LYS A 104 17.16 -11.75 0.91
CA LYS A 104 15.79 -12.30 0.94
C LYS A 104 14.88 -11.79 -0.17
N ARG A 105 15.38 -11.18 -1.21
CA ARG A 105 14.66 -10.79 -2.42
C ARG A 105 13.50 -9.79 -2.26
N SER A 106 13.39 -9.14 -1.13
CA SER A 106 12.49 -7.99 -1.00
C SER A 106 12.95 -6.88 -1.93
N ALA A 107 12.02 -6.17 -2.54
CA ALA A 107 12.35 -5.17 -3.57
C ALA A 107 11.57 -3.87 -3.36
N GLY A 108 12.20 -2.77 -3.73
CA GLY A 108 11.59 -1.44 -3.80
C GLY A 108 11.40 -1.01 -5.24
N PHE A 109 10.22 -0.51 -5.57
CA PHE A 109 9.83 -0.05 -6.89
C PHE A 109 9.46 1.42 -6.87
N GLU A 110 9.85 2.14 -7.90
CA GLU A 110 9.38 3.48 -8.19
C GLU A 110 8.27 3.40 -9.24
N LEU A 111 7.19 4.14 -9.01
CA LEU A 111 6.16 4.35 -10.01
C LEU A 111 6.37 5.75 -10.62
N VAL A 112 6.60 5.76 -11.91
CA VAL A 112 7.02 6.94 -12.66
C VAL A 112 5.96 7.31 -13.69
N ASP A 113 5.61 8.58 -13.73
CA ASP A 113 4.74 9.10 -14.79
C ASP A 113 5.49 9.10 -16.12
N ARG A 114 4.98 8.39 -17.12
CA ARG A 114 5.63 8.30 -18.44
C ARG A 114 5.67 9.62 -19.21
N ASN A 115 4.75 10.52 -18.90
CA ASN A 115 4.66 11.81 -19.60
C ASN A 115 5.65 12.84 -19.05
N THR A 116 5.91 12.82 -17.75
CA THR A 116 6.76 13.80 -17.07
C THR A 116 8.10 13.24 -16.61
N ASP A 117 8.25 11.92 -16.59
CA ASP A 117 9.38 11.18 -16.00
C ASP A 117 9.58 11.47 -14.51
N GLU A 118 8.53 11.94 -13.84
CA GLU A 118 8.53 12.18 -12.39
C GLU A 118 8.18 10.93 -11.60
N ILE A 119 8.89 10.69 -10.50
CA ILE A 119 8.55 9.64 -9.54
C ILE A 119 7.32 10.09 -8.76
N LEU A 120 6.22 9.34 -8.89
CA LEU A 120 4.98 9.65 -8.20
C LEU A 120 5.00 9.16 -6.75
N PHE A 121 5.43 7.93 -6.53
CA PHE A 121 5.56 7.29 -5.23
C PHE A 121 6.38 6.01 -5.33
N THR A 122 6.67 5.41 -4.18
CA THR A 122 7.40 4.14 -4.09
C THR A 122 6.52 3.02 -3.55
N MET A 123 6.89 1.79 -3.89
CA MET A 123 6.26 0.58 -3.39
C MET A 123 7.33 -0.40 -2.90
N ASP A 124 7.26 -0.78 -1.64
CA ASP A 124 8.15 -1.78 -1.05
C ASP A 124 7.40 -3.11 -0.91
N VAL A 125 8.00 -4.18 -1.42
CA VAL A 125 7.41 -5.53 -1.41
C VAL A 125 8.33 -6.50 -0.69
N ASP A 126 7.86 -7.05 0.41
CA ASP A 126 8.54 -8.09 1.17
C ASP A 126 8.11 -9.48 0.71
N VAL A 127 9.07 -10.41 0.57
CA VAL A 127 8.81 -11.77 0.07
C VAL A 127 8.97 -12.87 1.13
N ASN A 128 9.51 -12.57 2.28
CA ASN A 128 9.85 -13.57 3.31
C ASN A 128 9.04 -13.39 4.60
N ARG A 129 7.81 -12.93 4.45
CA ARG A 129 6.89 -12.84 5.58
C ARG A 129 5.97 -14.04 5.63
N PRO A 130 5.67 -14.55 6.82
CA PRO A 130 4.62 -15.56 6.95
C PRO A 130 3.31 -15.04 6.36
N ILE A 131 2.54 -15.92 5.75
CA ILE A 131 1.19 -15.58 5.29
C ILE A 131 0.34 -15.30 6.52
N THR A 132 -0.19 -14.10 6.61
CA THR A 132 -0.98 -13.61 7.74
C THR A 132 -2.43 -13.38 7.30
N PRO A 133 -3.38 -13.28 8.26
CA PRO A 133 -4.77 -12.96 7.94
C PRO A 133 -4.90 -11.66 7.15
N THR A 134 -5.69 -11.71 6.09
CA THR A 134 -5.99 -10.57 5.23
C THR A 134 -7.48 -10.34 5.13
N GLN A 135 -7.88 -9.15 4.70
CA GLN A 135 -9.25 -8.83 4.33
C GLN A 135 -9.28 -7.88 3.13
N ILE A 136 -10.46 -7.72 2.55
CA ILE A 136 -10.65 -6.79 1.44
C ILE A 136 -11.11 -5.45 2.02
N TYR A 137 -10.45 -4.39 1.60
CA TYR A 137 -10.77 -3.01 1.91
C TYR A 137 -11.30 -2.30 0.67
N GLU A 138 -12.05 -1.23 0.90
CA GLU A 138 -12.50 -0.34 -0.17
C GLU A 138 -12.27 1.11 0.25
N VAL A 139 -11.60 1.87 -0.61
CA VAL A 139 -11.41 3.31 -0.45
C VAL A 139 -11.74 3.97 -1.79
N ASP A 140 -12.75 4.84 -1.80
CA ASP A 140 -13.19 5.59 -2.97
C ASP A 140 -13.38 4.71 -4.23
N GLY A 141 -14.06 3.57 -4.05
CA GLY A 141 -14.32 2.59 -5.12
C GLY A 141 -13.15 1.67 -5.46
N SER A 142 -11.99 1.83 -4.83
CA SER A 142 -10.84 0.97 -5.03
C SER A 142 -10.81 -0.15 -3.99
N CYS A 143 -11.05 -1.38 -4.44
CA CYS A 143 -10.94 -2.58 -3.62
C CYS A 143 -9.53 -3.16 -3.70
N PHE A 144 -9.01 -3.60 -2.57
CA PHE A 144 -7.71 -4.25 -2.50
C PHE A 144 -7.62 -5.20 -1.30
N ARG A 145 -6.69 -6.14 -1.35
CA ARG A 145 -6.40 -7.04 -0.24
C ARG A 145 -5.35 -6.43 0.66
N GLY A 146 -5.64 -6.33 1.95
CA GLY A 146 -4.69 -5.83 2.94
C GLY A 146 -4.61 -6.75 4.15
N VAL A 147 -3.58 -6.57 4.97
CA VAL A 147 -3.47 -7.26 6.26
C VAL A 147 -4.63 -6.87 7.17
N SER A 148 -5.08 -7.79 8.01
CA SER A 148 -6.19 -7.52 8.95
C SER A 148 -5.80 -6.44 9.96
N PRO A 149 -6.79 -5.71 10.54
CA PRO A 149 -6.50 -4.71 11.58
C PRO A 149 -5.75 -5.30 12.77
N LEU A 150 -6.10 -6.51 13.18
CA LEU A 150 -5.42 -7.21 14.27
C LEU A 150 -3.95 -7.49 13.93
N GLN A 151 -3.66 -7.88 12.69
CA GLN A 151 -2.28 -8.13 12.23
C GLN A 151 -1.46 -6.83 12.21
N MET A 152 -2.06 -5.70 11.81
CA MET A 152 -1.37 -4.40 11.86
C MET A 152 -1.01 -4.00 13.29
N ILE A 153 -1.87 -4.25 14.25
CA ILE A 153 -1.61 -4.01 15.67
C ILE A 153 -0.47 -4.92 16.14
N ALA A 154 -0.51 -6.20 15.82
CA ALA A 154 0.51 -7.17 16.18
C ALA A 154 1.88 -6.78 15.59
N ASP A 155 1.94 -6.36 14.34
CA ASP A 155 3.17 -5.92 13.69
C ASP A 155 3.76 -4.66 14.36
N LYS A 156 2.92 -3.70 14.76
CA LYS A 156 3.35 -2.53 15.51
C LYS A 156 3.90 -2.89 16.88
N VAL A 157 3.23 -3.74 17.61
CA VAL A 157 3.68 -4.21 18.94
C VAL A 157 5.02 -4.95 18.81
N ALA A 158 5.20 -5.79 17.81
CA ALA A 158 6.46 -6.49 17.57
C ALA A 158 7.62 -5.51 17.26
N VAL A 159 7.36 -4.44 16.49
CA VAL A 159 8.34 -3.38 16.25
C VAL A 159 8.62 -2.59 17.51
N GLU A 160 7.63 -2.35 18.36
CA GLU A 160 7.77 -1.61 19.61
C GLU A 160 8.48 -2.40 20.71
N SER A 161 8.52 -3.72 20.65
CA SER A 161 9.26 -4.58 21.58
C SER A 161 10.74 -4.74 21.24
N THR A 162 11.22 -4.17 20.13
CA THR A 162 12.63 -4.18 19.75
C THR A 162 13.32 -2.84 20.04
N ASP A 163 14.65 -2.83 20.23
CA ASP A 163 15.46 -1.62 20.54
C ASP A 163 15.27 -0.44 19.58
N LYS A 164 14.61 -0.67 18.43
CA LYS A 164 14.24 0.37 17.47
C LYS A 164 13.16 1.32 17.99
N VAL A 165 12.40 0.93 19.00
CA VAL A 165 11.34 1.74 19.63
C VAL A 165 11.92 2.99 20.27
N PHE A 166 13.03 2.87 20.98
CA PHE A 166 13.65 4.01 21.63
C PHE A 166 14.07 5.13 20.67
N ARG A 167 14.33 4.80 19.41
CA ARG A 167 14.64 5.80 18.38
C ARG A 167 13.38 6.50 17.85
N ARG A 168 12.25 5.82 17.79
CA ARG A 168 10.98 6.41 17.32
C ARG A 168 10.27 7.24 18.38
N ILE A 169 10.42 6.91 19.66
CA ILE A 169 9.87 7.69 20.77
C ILE A 169 10.56 9.05 20.89
N LYS A 170 11.83 9.16 20.49
CA LYS A 170 12.58 10.44 20.49
C LYS A 170 12.18 11.38 19.33
N ASP A 171 11.53 10.86 18.31
CA ASP A 171 11.15 11.63 17.12
C ASP A 171 9.66 12.07 17.17
N VAL A 172 8.99 11.88 18.28
CA VAL A 172 7.60 12.31 18.51
C VAL A 172 7.55 13.66 19.21
#